data_48ea879bfc7738416f7a9178aed27170
#
_entry.id   48ea879bfc7738416f7a9178aed27170
#
_cell.length_a   1.000
_cell.length_b   1.000
_cell.length_c   1.000
_cell.angle_alpha   90.00
_cell.angle_beta   90.00
_cell.angle_gamma   90.00
#
_symmetry.space_group_name_H-M   'P 1'
#
loop_
_entity.id
_entity.type
_entity.pdbx_description
1 polymer ?
#
loop_
_entity_poly.entity_id
_entity_poly.type
_entity_poly.pdbx_seq_one_letter_code
_entity_poly.pdbx_strand_id
1 'polypeptide(L)'
;AKEKKDEFDRLVLYLNMDNGSGRFRGIYLQENDMAAPYFAAWMKPVEALGFTTLSPRNNYGTDHTSFDRFGIPAFQFIQDGLDYSTGYHRPTDTYERLVIDDLKYNAAMIAWFTLCAAMDDTRIPSKPVELR
;
A
#
# COMPACT_ATOMS: atom_id res chain seq x y z
N ALA A 1 5.11 22.60 2.03
CA ALA A 1 6.24 21.67 1.97
C ALA A 1 7.46 22.19 2.75
N LYS A 2 7.87 23.48 2.59
CA LYS A 2 9.05 24.01 3.31
C LYS A 2 8.89 24.03 4.85
N GLU A 3 7.69 24.29 5.36
CA GLU A 3 7.41 24.42 6.80
C GLU A 3 7.40 23.07 7.55
N LYS A 4 7.29 21.94 6.82
CA LYS A 4 7.21 20.59 7.39
C LYS A 4 8.29 19.65 6.87
N LYS A 5 9.38 20.20 6.37
CA LYS A 5 10.47 19.40 5.78
C LYS A 5 10.98 18.33 6.74
N ASP A 6 11.18 18.67 8.00
CA ASP A 6 11.70 17.76 9.02
C ASP A 6 10.72 16.60 9.33
N GLU A 7 9.41 16.82 9.16
CA GLU A 7 8.41 15.76 9.28
C GLU A 7 8.48 14.83 8.07
N PHE A 8 8.58 15.39 6.85
CA PHE A 8 8.72 14.61 5.61
C PHE A 8 10.00 13.76 5.61
N ASP A 9 11.13 14.33 6.07
CA ASP A 9 12.41 13.61 6.12
C ASP A 9 12.38 12.42 7.09
N ARG A 10 11.42 12.36 8.02
CA ARG A 10 11.22 11.26 8.96
C ARG A 10 10.26 10.18 8.47
N LEU A 11 9.47 10.46 7.43
CA LEU A 11 8.57 9.45 6.86
C LEU A 11 9.40 8.35 6.17
N VAL A 12 9.16 7.11 6.56
CA VAL A 12 9.84 5.94 6.01
C VAL A 12 9.14 5.49 4.74
N LEU A 13 7.83 5.35 4.80
CA LEU A 13 6.96 5.00 3.69
C LEU A 13 5.52 5.42 3.96
N TYR A 14 4.71 5.40 2.92
CA TYR A 14 3.26 5.55 2.97
C TYR A 14 2.59 4.28 2.41
N LEU A 15 1.69 3.67 3.19
CA LEU A 15 0.90 2.52 2.76
C LEU A 15 -0.56 2.94 2.59
N ASN A 16 -1.13 2.64 1.44
CA ASN A 16 -2.49 3.03 1.09
C ASN A 16 -3.41 1.83 0.85
N MET A 17 -4.67 1.97 1.26
CA MET A 17 -5.75 1.03 1.01
C MET A 17 -6.97 1.80 0.49
N ASP A 18 -7.26 1.72 -0.81
CA ASP A 18 -8.33 2.53 -1.39
C ASP A 18 -8.94 1.95 -2.69
N ASN A 19 -8.56 0.78 -3.12
CA ASN A 19 -9.01 0.24 -4.41
C ASN A 19 -9.60 -1.16 -4.27
N GLY A 20 -10.76 -1.25 -3.64
CA GLY A 20 -11.48 -2.49 -3.44
C GLY A 20 -12.10 -2.59 -2.05
N SER A 21 -12.97 -3.55 -1.86
CA SER A 21 -13.66 -3.81 -0.59
C SER A 21 -13.30 -5.17 0.04
N GLY A 22 -12.52 -5.99 -0.68
CA GLY A 22 -12.16 -7.34 -0.24
C GLY A 22 -10.76 -7.44 0.36
N ARG A 23 -10.26 -8.67 0.39
CA ARG A 23 -8.98 -9.05 1.01
C ARG A 23 -7.77 -8.55 0.23
N PHE A 24 -6.70 -8.19 0.92
CA PHE A 24 -5.41 -7.91 0.30
C PHE A 24 -4.78 -9.17 -0.29
N ARG A 25 -4.19 -9.01 -1.49
CA ARG A 25 -3.48 -10.07 -2.22
C ARG A 25 -2.01 -9.76 -2.42
N GLY A 26 -1.62 -8.50 -2.25
CA GLY A 26 -0.27 -8.06 -2.52
C GLY A 26 -0.12 -6.55 -2.47
N ILE A 27 0.92 -6.06 -3.14
CA ILE A 27 1.23 -4.63 -3.17
C ILE A 27 1.72 -4.20 -4.56
N TYR A 28 1.34 -3.01 -4.97
CA TYR A 28 1.88 -2.32 -6.14
C TYR A 28 3.15 -1.58 -5.74
N LEU A 29 4.27 -1.85 -6.43
CA LEU A 29 5.57 -1.22 -6.19
C LEU A 29 5.68 0.20 -6.76
N GLN A 30 4.69 0.64 -7.51
CA GLN A 30 4.63 1.99 -8.11
C GLN A 30 5.88 2.31 -8.95
N GLU A 31 6.36 1.32 -9.75
CA GLU A 31 7.61 1.41 -10.53
C GLU A 31 8.86 1.64 -9.68
N ASN A 32 8.79 1.41 -8.38
CA ASN A 32 9.94 1.45 -7.48
C ASN A 32 10.51 0.03 -7.28
N ASP A 33 11.21 -0.47 -8.29
CA ASP A 33 11.78 -1.82 -8.26
C ASP A 33 12.80 -2.02 -7.11
N MET A 34 13.39 -0.93 -6.63
CA MET A 34 14.33 -0.97 -5.49
C MET A 34 13.61 -1.36 -4.18
N ALA A 35 12.30 -1.20 -4.09
CA ALA A 35 11.50 -1.64 -2.95
C ALA A 35 11.19 -3.14 -2.96
N ALA A 36 11.32 -3.81 -4.11
CA ALA A 36 10.94 -5.21 -4.28
C ALA A 36 11.59 -6.17 -3.28
N PRO A 37 12.91 -6.12 -3.01
CA PRO A 37 13.54 -7.03 -2.05
C PRO A 37 13.02 -6.85 -0.62
N TYR A 38 12.66 -5.66 -0.20
CA TYR A 38 12.07 -5.39 1.11
C TYR A 38 10.70 -6.04 1.24
N PHE A 39 9.81 -5.75 0.31
CA PHE A 39 8.47 -6.36 0.31
C PHE A 39 8.52 -7.87 0.16
N ALA A 40 9.41 -8.42 -0.66
CA ALA A 40 9.57 -9.87 -0.79
C ALA A 40 9.98 -10.51 0.54
N ALA A 41 10.89 -9.90 1.29
CA ALA A 41 11.29 -10.38 2.61
C ALA A 41 10.14 -10.29 3.62
N TRP A 42 9.41 -9.16 3.66
CA TRP A 42 8.30 -8.95 4.58
C TRP A 42 7.06 -9.79 4.25
N MET A 43 6.87 -10.15 2.97
CA MET A 43 5.77 -11.02 2.52
C MET A 43 5.96 -12.48 2.90
N LYS A 44 7.20 -12.96 2.92
CA LYS A 44 7.50 -14.38 3.10
C LYS A 44 6.78 -15.04 4.30
N PRO A 45 6.70 -14.43 5.49
CA PRO A 45 5.97 -15.04 6.62
C PRO A 45 4.45 -15.08 6.44
N VAL A 46 3.89 -14.25 5.55
CA VAL A 46 2.44 -14.11 5.35
C VAL A 46 1.93 -14.68 4.02
N GLU A 47 2.81 -15.26 3.20
CA GLU A 47 2.45 -15.89 1.93
C GLU A 47 1.38 -16.97 2.10
N ALA A 48 1.51 -17.80 3.13
CA ALA A 48 0.53 -18.86 3.44
C ALA A 48 -0.88 -18.30 3.75
N LEU A 49 -0.98 -17.01 4.06
CA LEU A 49 -2.26 -16.32 4.30
C LEU A 49 -2.87 -15.75 3.01
N GLY A 50 -2.22 -15.96 1.86
CA GLY A 50 -2.71 -15.52 0.54
C GLY A 50 -2.23 -14.12 0.12
N PHE A 51 -1.25 -13.54 0.81
CA PHE A 51 -0.60 -12.29 0.40
C PHE A 51 0.66 -12.63 -0.42
N THR A 52 0.54 -12.74 -1.74
CA THR A 52 1.56 -13.36 -2.60
C THR A 52 2.00 -12.51 -3.79
N THR A 53 1.34 -11.39 -4.06
CA THR A 53 1.56 -10.63 -5.30
C THR A 53 2.42 -9.40 -5.06
N LEU A 54 3.56 -9.33 -5.74
CA LEU A 54 4.31 -8.09 -5.97
C LEU A 54 4.10 -7.63 -7.41
N SER A 55 3.53 -6.46 -7.62
CA SER A 55 3.31 -5.89 -8.94
C SER A 55 4.21 -4.68 -9.15
N PRO A 56 5.05 -4.64 -10.21
CA PRO A 56 5.85 -3.46 -10.51
C PRO A 56 5.02 -2.27 -11.01
N ARG A 57 3.74 -2.49 -11.30
CA ARG A 57 2.86 -1.48 -11.91
C ARG A 57 2.61 -0.30 -10.99
N ASN A 58 2.37 0.87 -11.60
CA ASN A 58 1.71 1.98 -10.95
C ASN A 58 0.19 1.71 -10.81
N ASN A 59 -0.36 2.17 -9.70
CA ASN A 59 -1.78 2.35 -9.52
C ASN A 59 -2.01 3.82 -9.15
N TYR A 60 -2.88 4.52 -9.86
CA TYR A 60 -3.10 5.94 -9.72
C TYR A 60 -4.47 6.25 -9.11
N GLY A 61 -4.68 7.53 -8.77
CA GLY A 61 -5.99 8.05 -8.41
C GLY A 61 -6.30 8.00 -6.92
N THR A 62 -5.32 7.64 -6.09
CA THR A 62 -5.47 7.63 -4.63
C THR A 62 -4.33 8.35 -3.93
N ASP A 63 -4.41 8.53 -2.61
CA ASP A 63 -3.58 9.44 -1.82
C ASP A 63 -2.08 9.16 -1.90
N HIS A 64 -1.67 7.90 -2.04
CA HIS A 64 -0.24 7.53 -2.15
C HIS A 64 0.47 8.25 -3.29
N THR A 65 -0.23 8.58 -4.37
CA THR A 65 0.36 9.31 -5.51
C THR A 65 0.87 10.69 -5.12
N SER A 66 0.25 11.33 -4.14
CA SER A 66 0.69 12.62 -3.63
C SER A 66 2.02 12.51 -2.88
N PHE A 67 2.18 11.49 -2.06
CA PHE A 67 3.43 11.22 -1.33
C PHE A 67 4.55 10.83 -2.27
N ASP A 68 4.27 9.96 -3.23
CA ASP A 68 5.21 9.49 -4.23
C ASP A 68 5.82 10.65 -5.05
N ARG A 69 5.00 11.62 -5.48
CA ARG A 69 5.46 12.83 -6.17
C ARG A 69 6.42 13.69 -5.35
N PHE A 70 6.33 13.64 -4.03
CA PHE A 70 7.26 14.34 -3.13
C PHE A 70 8.49 13.51 -2.76
N GLY A 71 8.64 12.32 -3.35
CA GLY A 71 9.80 11.45 -3.13
C GLY A 71 9.73 10.61 -1.87
N ILE A 72 8.55 10.50 -1.26
CA ILE A 72 8.31 9.55 -0.17
C ILE A 72 7.93 8.22 -0.81
N PRO A 73 8.59 7.10 -0.48
CA PRO A 73 8.18 5.79 -0.94
C PRO A 73 6.72 5.54 -0.56
N ALA A 74 5.85 5.37 -1.54
CA ALA A 74 4.41 5.25 -1.31
C ALA A 74 3.82 4.12 -2.15
N PHE A 75 3.03 3.27 -1.51
CA PHE A 75 2.60 2.00 -2.09
C PHE A 75 1.11 1.78 -1.85
N GLN A 76 0.45 1.14 -2.83
CA GLN A 76 -0.96 0.77 -2.77
C GLN A 76 -1.09 -0.73 -2.60
N PHE A 77 -1.89 -1.19 -1.65
CA PHE A 77 -2.23 -2.61 -1.53
C PHE A 77 -3.09 -3.06 -2.73
N ILE A 78 -2.80 -4.26 -3.23
CA ILE A 78 -3.64 -4.96 -4.19
C ILE A 78 -4.78 -5.61 -3.41
N GLN A 79 -6.00 -5.20 -3.69
CA GLN A 79 -7.19 -5.62 -2.97
C GLN A 79 -8.18 -6.32 -3.91
N ASP A 80 -8.85 -7.36 -3.43
CA ASP A 80 -9.97 -7.96 -4.16
C ASP A 80 -11.07 -6.89 -4.33
N GLY A 81 -11.47 -6.67 -5.58
CA GLY A 81 -12.45 -5.65 -5.91
C GLY A 81 -13.84 -5.96 -5.38
N LEU A 82 -14.22 -7.26 -5.35
CA LEU A 82 -15.57 -7.71 -5.07
C LEU A 82 -16.59 -6.90 -5.90
N ASP A 83 -17.54 -6.27 -5.23
CA ASP A 83 -18.54 -5.41 -5.86
C ASP A 83 -18.16 -3.92 -5.90
N TYR A 84 -16.89 -3.58 -5.65
CA TYR A 84 -16.37 -2.22 -5.62
C TYR A 84 -16.80 -1.39 -6.85
N SER A 85 -16.67 -1.95 -8.06
CA SER A 85 -17.02 -1.25 -9.30
C SER A 85 -18.51 -0.90 -9.41
N THR A 86 -19.39 -1.58 -8.67
CA THR A 86 -20.84 -1.34 -8.66
C THR A 86 -21.29 -0.44 -7.52
N GLY A 87 -20.50 -0.36 -6.44
CA GLY A 87 -20.78 0.46 -5.26
C GLY A 87 -20.08 1.82 -5.27
N TYR A 88 -18.84 1.86 -5.73
CA TYR A 88 -17.94 3.01 -5.67
C TYR A 88 -18.60 4.32 -6.14
N HIS A 89 -18.58 5.33 -5.28
CA HIS A 89 -19.16 6.67 -5.49
C HIS A 89 -20.65 6.68 -5.87
N ARG A 90 -21.42 5.71 -5.35
CA ARG A 90 -22.86 5.59 -5.61
C ARG A 90 -23.66 5.53 -4.29
N PRO A 91 -24.96 5.85 -4.30
CA PRO A 91 -25.82 5.66 -3.13
C PRO A 91 -25.90 4.22 -2.60
N THR A 92 -25.47 3.26 -3.41
CA THR A 92 -25.39 1.83 -3.07
C THR A 92 -24.11 1.47 -2.32
N ASP A 93 -23.18 2.42 -2.12
CA ASP A 93 -21.98 2.21 -1.33
C ASP A 93 -22.33 2.30 0.16
N THR A 94 -22.69 1.17 0.72
CA THR A 94 -23.20 1.06 2.07
C THR A 94 -22.33 0.10 2.92
N TYR A 95 -22.40 0.28 4.23
CA TYR A 95 -21.68 -0.51 5.21
C TYR A 95 -21.86 -2.03 5.06
N GLU A 96 -23.04 -2.48 4.68
CA GLU A 96 -23.41 -3.89 4.54
C GLU A 96 -22.61 -4.61 3.43
N ARG A 97 -21.95 -3.85 2.55
CA ARG A 97 -21.07 -4.41 1.51
C ARG A 97 -19.69 -4.80 2.01
N LEU A 98 -19.35 -4.39 3.22
CA LEU A 98 -18.05 -4.70 3.80
C LEU A 98 -17.99 -6.14 4.31
N VAL A 99 -16.93 -6.85 3.95
CA VAL A 99 -16.66 -8.21 4.45
C VAL A 99 -15.80 -8.11 5.69
N ILE A 100 -16.40 -8.33 6.86
CA ILE A 100 -15.74 -8.12 8.17
C ILE A 100 -14.45 -8.92 8.32
N ASP A 101 -14.41 -10.16 7.85
CA ASP A 101 -13.22 -11.00 7.97
C ASP A 101 -12.09 -10.52 7.05
N ASP A 102 -12.41 -9.95 5.89
CA ASP A 102 -11.42 -9.33 5.03
C ASP A 102 -10.89 -8.02 5.63
N LEU A 103 -11.73 -7.23 6.29
CA LEU A 103 -11.29 -6.03 7.01
C LEU A 103 -10.33 -6.36 8.15
N LYS A 104 -10.64 -7.40 8.95
CA LYS A 104 -9.74 -7.88 10.02
C LYS A 104 -8.40 -8.35 9.46
N TYR A 105 -8.44 -9.12 8.37
CA TYR A 105 -7.23 -9.57 7.67
C TYR A 105 -6.41 -8.39 7.15
N ASN A 106 -7.04 -7.43 6.49
CA ASN A 106 -6.38 -6.24 5.95
C ASN A 106 -5.75 -5.40 7.05
N ALA A 107 -6.44 -5.21 8.18
CA ALA A 107 -5.90 -4.52 9.35
C ALA A 107 -4.64 -5.22 9.90
N ALA A 108 -4.66 -6.55 9.99
CA ALA A 108 -3.50 -7.33 10.41
C ALA A 108 -2.33 -7.20 9.42
N MET A 109 -2.59 -7.20 8.11
CA MET A 109 -1.55 -7.00 7.10
C MET A 109 -0.96 -5.59 7.16
N ILE A 110 -1.78 -4.55 7.29
CA ILE A 110 -1.28 -3.18 7.48
C ILE A 110 -0.37 -3.09 8.70
N ALA A 111 -0.80 -3.64 9.83
CA ALA A 111 -0.01 -3.67 11.05
C ALA A 111 1.32 -4.42 10.86
N TRP A 112 1.29 -5.56 10.18
CA TRP A 112 2.49 -6.34 9.87
C TRP A 112 3.49 -5.55 9.03
N PHE A 113 3.07 -4.99 7.89
CA PHE A 113 3.96 -4.24 7.01
C PHE A 113 4.47 -2.95 7.66
N THR A 114 3.63 -2.29 8.47
CA THR A 114 4.04 -1.13 9.26
C THR A 114 5.12 -1.50 10.27
N LEU A 115 4.95 -2.63 10.98
CA LEU A 115 5.94 -3.13 11.92
C LEU A 115 7.25 -3.49 11.22
N CYS A 116 7.19 -4.21 10.10
CA CYS A 116 8.38 -4.56 9.32
C CYS A 116 9.15 -3.30 8.91
N ALA A 117 8.45 -2.29 8.38
CA ALA A 117 9.08 -1.04 7.97
C ALA A 117 9.67 -0.25 9.15
N ALA A 118 9.04 -0.30 10.32
CA ALA A 118 9.53 0.38 11.52
C ALA A 118 10.73 -0.32 12.18
N MET A 119 10.85 -1.64 11.98
CA MET A 119 11.91 -2.47 12.55
C MET A 119 13.10 -2.68 11.60
N ASP A 120 12.97 -2.29 10.33
CA ASP A 120 14.06 -2.43 9.35
C ASP A 120 15.10 -1.32 9.56
N ASP A 121 16.36 -1.70 9.73
CA ASP A 121 17.47 -0.77 9.91
C ASP A 121 17.78 0.02 8.64
N THR A 122 17.28 -0.43 7.50
CA THR A 122 17.45 0.21 6.20
C THR A 122 16.15 0.84 5.72
N ARG A 123 16.23 2.06 5.18
CA ARG A 123 15.07 2.74 4.60
C ARG A 123 14.80 2.20 3.20
N ILE A 124 13.53 1.99 2.87
CA ILE A 124 13.12 1.75 1.48
C ILE A 124 13.60 2.93 0.62
N PRO A 125 14.34 2.69 -0.46
CA PRO A 125 14.76 3.76 -1.37
C PRO A 125 13.56 4.43 -2.04
N SER A 126 13.63 5.74 -2.21
CA SER A 126 12.72 6.46 -3.11
C SER A 126 13.04 6.10 -4.55
N LYS A 127 12.02 6.00 -5.39
CA LYS A 127 12.27 5.82 -6.83
C LYS A 127 13.00 7.03 -7.43
N PRO A 128 13.72 6.85 -8.54
CA PRO A 128 14.39 7.93 -9.25
C PRO A 128 13.47 9.10 -9.59
N VAL A 129 14.02 10.31 -9.65
CA VAL A 129 13.25 11.55 -9.90
C VAL A 129 12.51 11.49 -11.25
N GLU A 130 13.11 10.84 -12.23
CA GLU A 130 12.57 10.67 -13.58
C GLU A 130 11.29 9.82 -13.63
N LEU A 131 11.02 9.06 -12.58
CA LEU A 131 9.84 8.18 -12.46
C LEU A 131 8.75 8.72 -11.50
N ARG A 132 8.88 9.98 -11.06
CA ARG A 132 7.94 10.57 -10.09
C ARG A 132 6.81 11.36 -10.75
#